data_beb271a6c691d24808fa0ad20245d3d4
#
_entry.id   beb271a6c691d24808fa0ad20245d3d4
#
_cell.length_a   1.000
_cell.length_b   1.000
_cell.length_c   1.000
_cell.angle_alpha   90.00
_cell.angle_beta   90.00
_cell.angle_gamma   90.00
#
_symmetry.space_group_name_H-M   'P 1'
#
loop_
_entity.id
_entity.type
_entity.pdbx_description
1 polymer ?
#
loop_
_entity_poly.entity_id
_entity_poly.type
_entity_poly.pdbx_seq_one_letter_code
_entity_poly.pdbx_strand_id
1 'polypeptide(L)'
;RPGFTPSERPLGKTFDAVFEEHKNTRILIATFASIVDRVQQIINSAYKFGRKVVVAGRRMVNIIEVATNLGCLSIPDKTLIDIEQLKNYPREKTVIITTGSQGESMAALSRMAEDNHKKISIGPGDTVIFSSNPIPGNEKAVTNVINELLVKGADVIFQDVHVSGHACQEEIKLIYSLV
;
A
#
# COMPACT_ATOMS: atom_id res chain seq x y z
N ARG A 1 18.45 -12.98 8.47
CA ARG A 1 19.28 -12.01 7.74
C ARG A 1 20.40 -11.51 8.63
N PRO A 2 21.63 -11.31 8.14
CA PRO A 2 22.71 -10.68 8.92
C PRO A 2 22.40 -9.17 9.16
N GLY A 3 23.00 -8.61 10.20
CA GLY A 3 22.85 -7.18 10.55
C GLY A 3 21.56 -6.85 11.29
N PHE A 4 21.17 -5.59 11.23
CA PHE A 4 19.96 -5.03 11.83
C PHE A 4 18.86 -4.82 10.79
N THR A 5 17.60 -4.84 11.24
CA THR A 5 16.44 -4.50 10.39
C THR A 5 16.51 -3.01 9.98
N PRO A 6 16.45 -2.70 8.69
CA PRO A 6 16.41 -1.31 8.25
C PRO A 6 15.18 -0.57 8.79
N SER A 7 15.32 0.73 9.04
CA SER A 7 14.20 1.57 9.44
C SER A 7 13.18 1.74 8.31
N GLU A 8 11.91 1.89 8.63
CA GLU A 8 10.85 2.27 7.70
C GLU A 8 10.94 3.75 7.23
N ARG A 9 11.68 4.60 7.96
CA ARG A 9 11.78 6.03 7.66
C ARG A 9 12.20 6.39 6.23
N PRO A 10 13.14 5.67 5.58
CA PRO A 10 13.51 5.95 4.19
C PRO A 10 12.39 5.75 3.18
N LEU A 11 11.37 4.92 3.48
CA LEU A 11 10.26 4.65 2.56
C LEU A 11 9.44 5.89 2.19
N GLY A 12 9.37 6.90 3.07
CA GLY A 12 8.71 8.16 2.74
C GLY A 12 9.34 8.83 1.51
N LYS A 13 10.68 8.82 1.41
CA LYS A 13 11.39 9.35 0.23
C LYS A 13 11.14 8.48 -1.02
N THR A 14 11.06 7.17 -0.85
CA THR A 14 10.74 6.25 -1.94
C THR A 14 9.33 6.50 -2.46
N PHE A 15 8.34 6.67 -1.57
CA PHE A 15 6.98 7.05 -2.00
C PHE A 15 6.96 8.40 -2.70
N ASP A 16 7.65 9.41 -2.18
CA ASP A 16 7.76 10.72 -2.82
C ASP A 16 8.32 10.61 -4.26
N ALA A 17 9.39 9.82 -4.45
CA ALA A 17 9.98 9.60 -5.77
C ALA A 17 9.01 8.92 -6.73
N VAL A 18 8.32 7.87 -6.26
CA VAL A 18 7.31 7.16 -7.06
C VAL A 18 6.13 8.07 -7.40
N PHE A 19 5.67 8.91 -6.48
CA PHE A 19 4.58 9.86 -6.74
C PHE A 19 4.96 10.91 -7.76
N GLU A 20 6.21 11.37 -7.77
CA GLU A 20 6.72 12.32 -8.78
C GLU A 20 6.83 11.66 -10.15
N GLU A 21 7.37 10.45 -10.22
CA GLU A 21 7.51 9.69 -11.47
C GLU A 21 6.15 9.38 -12.10
N HIS A 22 5.17 9.01 -11.26
CA HIS A 22 3.82 8.61 -11.68
C HIS A 22 2.77 9.70 -11.46
N LYS A 23 3.14 10.97 -11.64
CA LYS A 23 2.25 12.12 -11.40
C LYS A 23 0.99 12.15 -12.27
N ASN A 24 1.03 11.50 -13.43
CA ASN A 24 -0.08 11.46 -14.40
C ASN A 24 -0.93 10.19 -14.32
N THR A 25 -0.68 9.31 -13.35
CA THR A 25 -1.44 8.07 -13.17
C THR A 25 -2.15 8.05 -11.82
N ARG A 26 -3.22 7.25 -11.70
CA ARG A 26 -3.79 6.91 -10.39
C ARG A 26 -2.87 5.89 -9.73
N ILE A 27 -2.54 6.10 -8.47
CA ILE A 27 -1.66 5.22 -7.70
C ILE A 27 -2.51 4.34 -6.79
N LEU A 28 -2.30 3.03 -6.86
CA LEU A 28 -2.85 2.06 -5.93
C LEU A 28 -1.70 1.42 -5.15
N ILE A 29 -1.78 1.39 -3.82
CA ILE A 29 -0.72 0.82 -2.97
C ILE A 29 -1.30 -0.32 -2.14
N ALA A 30 -0.85 -1.53 -2.43
CA ALA A 30 -1.19 -2.71 -1.66
C ALA A 30 -0.16 -2.93 -0.55
N THR A 31 -0.64 -2.96 0.69
CA THR A 31 0.20 -3.16 1.86
C THR A 31 -0.53 -3.92 2.96
N PHE A 32 0.20 -4.33 4.01
CA PHE A 32 -0.42 -4.89 5.20
C PHE A 32 -1.14 -3.80 6.00
N ALA A 33 -2.38 -4.06 6.39
CA ALA A 33 -3.15 -3.12 7.19
C ALA A 33 -2.52 -2.85 8.57
N SER A 34 -1.76 -3.80 9.11
CA SER A 34 -1.11 -3.69 10.43
C SER A 34 0.13 -2.79 10.45
N ILE A 35 0.65 -2.36 9.30
CA ILE A 35 1.83 -1.48 9.26
C ILE A 35 1.36 -0.02 9.18
N VAL A 36 0.93 0.52 10.33
CA VAL A 36 0.36 1.87 10.45
C VAL A 36 1.35 2.95 10.01
N ASP A 37 2.63 2.82 10.36
CA ASP A 37 3.68 3.78 9.96
C ASP A 37 3.80 3.89 8.44
N ARG A 38 3.67 2.79 7.72
CA ARG A 38 3.70 2.80 6.26
C ARG A 38 2.48 3.50 5.67
N VAL A 39 1.30 3.23 6.25
CA VAL A 39 0.07 3.94 5.87
C VAL A 39 0.22 5.44 6.10
N GLN A 40 0.83 5.85 7.22
CA GLN A 40 1.12 7.26 7.50
C GLN A 40 2.03 7.89 6.43
N GLN A 41 3.09 7.19 6.03
CA GLN A 41 4.01 7.69 5.01
C GLN A 41 3.32 7.83 3.64
N ILE A 42 2.47 6.88 3.26
CA ILE A 42 1.67 6.97 2.03
C ILE A 42 0.73 8.19 2.07
N ILE A 43 0.04 8.41 3.19
CA ILE A 43 -0.86 9.55 3.37
C ILE A 43 -0.07 10.88 3.30
N ASN A 44 1.09 10.94 3.94
CA ASN A 44 1.95 12.12 3.91
C ASN A 44 2.41 12.46 2.48
N SER A 45 2.86 11.46 1.72
CA SER A 45 3.23 11.64 0.31
C SER A 45 2.02 12.06 -0.53
N ALA A 46 0.86 11.42 -0.36
CA ALA A 46 -0.35 11.80 -1.06
C ALA A 46 -0.74 13.26 -0.79
N TYR A 47 -0.70 13.69 0.47
CA TYR A 47 -0.96 15.08 0.86
C TYR A 47 0.05 16.05 0.22
N LYS A 48 1.33 15.73 0.29
CA LYS A 48 2.42 16.53 -0.31
C LYS A 48 2.22 16.75 -1.81
N PHE A 49 1.73 15.73 -2.54
CA PHE A 49 1.46 15.80 -3.98
C PHE A 49 0.03 16.23 -4.31
N GLY A 50 -0.73 16.72 -3.34
CA GLY A 50 -2.09 17.24 -3.53
C GLY A 50 -3.09 16.19 -3.98
N ARG A 51 -2.89 14.92 -3.61
CA ARG A 51 -3.77 13.81 -3.97
C ARG A 51 -4.75 13.47 -2.86
N LYS A 52 -5.92 12.99 -3.24
CA LYS A 52 -6.93 12.44 -2.35
C LYS A 52 -6.66 10.96 -2.09
N VAL A 53 -6.86 10.52 -0.86
CA VAL A 53 -6.66 9.13 -0.45
C VAL A 53 -8.00 8.45 -0.26
N VAL A 54 -8.14 7.28 -0.84
CA VAL A 54 -9.26 6.36 -0.63
C VAL A 54 -8.72 5.06 -0.04
N VAL A 55 -9.48 4.47 0.86
CA VAL A 55 -9.11 3.19 1.48
C VAL A 55 -10.04 2.09 0.98
N ALA A 56 -9.47 1.01 0.49
CA ALA A 56 -10.20 -0.15 0.00
C ALA A 56 -9.85 -1.42 0.78
N GLY A 57 -10.88 -2.13 1.21
CA GLY A 57 -10.78 -3.34 2.02
C GLY A 57 -11.16 -3.10 3.48
N ARG A 58 -12.12 -3.91 3.98
CA ARG A 58 -12.69 -3.76 5.33
C ARG A 58 -11.64 -3.71 6.43
N ARG A 59 -10.65 -4.61 6.37
CA ARG A 59 -9.58 -4.66 7.39
C ARG A 59 -8.76 -3.37 7.40
N MET A 60 -8.44 -2.83 6.23
CA MET A 60 -7.68 -1.57 6.12
C MET A 60 -8.49 -0.39 6.68
N VAL A 61 -9.78 -0.29 6.32
CA VAL A 61 -10.68 0.75 6.85
C VAL A 61 -10.73 0.71 8.38
N ASN A 62 -10.97 -0.47 8.96
CA ASN A 62 -11.05 -0.62 10.42
C ASN A 62 -9.74 -0.25 11.13
N ILE A 63 -8.59 -0.65 10.60
CA ILE A 63 -7.28 -0.33 11.20
C ILE A 63 -7.00 1.16 11.14
N ILE A 64 -7.29 1.81 10.02
CA ILE A 64 -7.11 3.26 9.86
C ILE A 64 -8.01 4.03 10.85
N GLU A 65 -9.26 3.62 10.98
CA GLU A 65 -10.18 4.21 11.95
C GLU A 65 -9.67 4.08 13.38
N VAL A 66 -9.29 2.87 13.79
CA VAL A 66 -8.77 2.62 15.15
C VAL A 66 -7.46 3.39 15.39
N ALA A 67 -6.52 3.36 14.43
CA ALA A 67 -5.24 4.05 14.55
C ALA A 67 -5.42 5.58 14.64
N THR A 68 -6.38 6.13 13.91
CA THR A 68 -6.72 7.57 13.99
C THR A 68 -7.32 7.91 15.35
N ASN A 69 -8.27 7.12 15.84
CA ASN A 69 -8.91 7.33 17.15
C ASN A 69 -7.91 7.22 18.30
N LEU A 70 -6.89 6.37 18.19
CA LEU A 70 -5.82 6.22 19.18
C LEU A 70 -4.71 7.28 19.02
N GLY A 71 -4.78 8.17 18.04
CA GLY A 71 -3.73 9.16 17.75
C GLY A 71 -2.44 8.58 17.17
N CYS A 72 -2.46 7.31 16.73
CA CYS A 72 -1.33 6.66 16.08
C CYS A 72 -1.21 7.00 14.59
N LEU A 73 -2.28 7.54 14.00
CA LEU A 73 -2.35 7.97 12.61
C LEU A 73 -2.91 9.39 12.54
N SER A 74 -2.20 10.27 11.86
CA SER A 74 -2.62 11.65 11.63
C SER A 74 -2.96 11.85 10.16
N ILE A 75 -4.20 12.21 9.87
CA ILE A 75 -4.69 12.43 8.51
C ILE A 75 -4.94 13.92 8.31
N PRO A 76 -4.21 14.60 7.40
CA PRO A 76 -4.47 16.00 7.11
C PRO A 76 -5.89 16.22 6.59
N ASP A 77 -6.48 17.36 6.95
CA ASP A 77 -7.84 17.70 6.56
C ASP A 77 -8.08 17.53 5.06
N LYS A 78 -9.25 16.99 4.73
CA LYS A 78 -9.70 16.80 3.33
C LYS A 78 -8.80 15.91 2.47
N THR A 79 -7.86 15.17 3.08
CA THR A 79 -6.99 14.24 2.35
C THR A 79 -7.68 12.90 2.14
N LEU A 80 -8.25 12.33 3.21
CA LEU A 80 -9.03 11.10 3.13
C LEU A 80 -10.45 11.41 2.64
N ILE A 81 -10.91 10.68 1.63
CA ILE A 81 -12.24 10.78 1.07
C ILE A 81 -12.92 9.41 1.05
N ASP A 82 -14.25 9.43 1.04
CA ASP A 82 -15.03 8.21 0.86
C ASP A 82 -14.84 7.64 -0.55
N ILE A 83 -14.91 6.32 -0.67
CA ILE A 83 -14.80 5.62 -1.96
C ILE A 83 -15.86 6.07 -2.98
N GLU A 84 -17.04 6.48 -2.52
CA GLU A 84 -18.11 7.02 -3.37
C GLU A 84 -17.75 8.38 -3.99
N GLN A 85 -16.85 9.12 -3.35
CA GLN A 85 -16.37 10.41 -3.82
C GLN A 85 -15.27 10.29 -4.88
N LEU A 86 -14.72 9.10 -5.07
CA LEU A 86 -13.62 8.85 -6.02
C LEU A 86 -13.95 9.36 -7.43
N LYS A 87 -15.20 9.21 -7.86
CA LYS A 87 -15.70 9.68 -9.16
C LYS A 87 -15.66 11.21 -9.36
N ASN A 88 -15.53 11.97 -8.28
CA ASN A 88 -15.52 13.44 -8.30
C ASN A 88 -14.12 14.02 -8.51
N TYR A 89 -13.10 13.17 -8.56
CA TYR A 89 -11.72 13.59 -8.71
C TYR A 89 -11.08 12.97 -9.97
N PRO A 90 -10.18 13.69 -10.65
CA PRO A 90 -9.37 13.12 -11.73
C PRO A 90 -8.56 11.92 -11.19
N ARG A 91 -8.40 10.88 -12.01
CA ARG A 91 -7.71 9.65 -11.58
C ARG A 91 -6.31 9.94 -11.03
N GLU A 92 -5.53 10.75 -11.74
CA GLU A 92 -4.17 11.14 -11.36
C GLU A 92 -4.10 11.97 -10.05
N LYS A 93 -5.22 12.44 -9.54
CA LYS A 93 -5.32 13.14 -8.26
C LYS A 93 -5.76 12.23 -7.11
N THR A 94 -5.77 10.93 -7.33
CA THR A 94 -6.22 9.96 -6.34
C THR A 94 -5.17 8.90 -6.04
N VAL A 95 -5.18 8.44 -4.79
CA VAL A 95 -4.38 7.32 -4.28
C VAL A 95 -5.33 6.35 -3.59
N ILE A 96 -5.18 5.07 -3.85
CA ILE A 96 -5.97 4.03 -3.22
C ILE A 96 -5.05 3.17 -2.37
N ILE A 97 -5.25 3.15 -1.05
CA ILE A 97 -4.57 2.23 -0.14
C ILE A 97 -5.44 0.98 -0.01
N THR A 98 -4.88 -0.17 -0.28
CA THR A 98 -5.66 -1.41 -0.37
C THR A 98 -5.00 -2.60 0.32
N THR A 99 -5.81 -3.59 0.68
CA THR A 99 -5.37 -4.93 1.07
C THR A 99 -5.18 -5.81 -0.17
N GLY A 100 -4.49 -6.95 -0.01
CA GLY A 100 -4.31 -7.93 -1.09
C GLY A 100 -2.89 -8.02 -1.60
N SER A 101 -1.92 -7.47 -0.85
CA SER A 101 -0.50 -7.55 -1.21
C SER A 101 0.09 -8.96 -1.17
N GLN A 102 -0.67 -9.95 -0.67
CA GLN A 102 -0.29 -11.36 -0.63
C GLN A 102 -1.10 -12.23 -1.61
N GLY A 103 -1.87 -11.61 -2.50
CA GLY A 103 -2.68 -12.33 -3.49
C GLY A 103 -3.88 -13.07 -2.91
N GLU A 104 -4.35 -12.64 -1.73
CA GLU A 104 -5.54 -13.24 -1.10
C GLU A 104 -6.79 -13.00 -1.98
N SER A 105 -7.46 -14.06 -2.39
CA SER A 105 -8.58 -14.02 -3.37
C SER A 105 -9.74 -13.11 -2.95
N MET A 106 -10.00 -12.98 -1.64
CA MET A 106 -11.07 -12.13 -1.13
C MET A 106 -10.64 -10.70 -0.81
N ALA A 107 -9.35 -10.37 -0.97
CA ALA A 107 -8.82 -9.04 -0.72
C ALA A 107 -9.28 -8.04 -1.79
N ALA A 108 -9.24 -6.75 -1.44
CA ALA A 108 -9.74 -5.71 -2.32
C ALA A 108 -8.96 -5.64 -3.65
N LEU A 109 -7.63 -5.76 -3.63
CA LEU A 109 -6.81 -5.73 -4.84
C LEU A 109 -7.11 -6.91 -5.78
N SER A 110 -7.19 -8.14 -5.26
CA SER A 110 -7.51 -9.33 -6.07
C SER A 110 -8.88 -9.17 -6.75
N ARG A 111 -9.86 -8.66 -6.01
CA ARG A 111 -11.19 -8.38 -6.57
C ARG A 111 -11.18 -7.27 -7.62
N MET A 112 -10.29 -6.28 -7.51
CA MET A 112 -10.09 -5.25 -8.54
C MET A 112 -9.43 -5.85 -9.78
N ALA A 113 -8.43 -6.71 -9.60
CA ALA A 113 -7.75 -7.42 -10.68
C ALA A 113 -8.70 -8.33 -11.48
N GLU A 114 -9.67 -8.95 -10.81
CA GLU A 114 -10.66 -9.86 -11.39
C GLU A 114 -11.97 -9.17 -11.85
N ASP A 115 -12.04 -7.82 -11.86
CA ASP A 115 -13.27 -7.03 -12.13
C ASP A 115 -14.44 -7.32 -11.18
N ASN A 116 -14.17 -7.88 -10.02
CA ASN A 116 -15.16 -8.22 -8.99
C ASN A 116 -15.33 -7.14 -7.92
N HIS A 117 -14.62 -6.01 -8.03
CA HIS A 117 -14.74 -4.89 -7.10
C HIS A 117 -15.81 -3.90 -7.57
N LYS A 118 -16.84 -3.67 -6.73
CA LYS A 118 -18.04 -2.90 -7.11
C LYS A 118 -17.79 -1.43 -7.46
N LYS A 119 -16.71 -0.83 -6.95
CA LYS A 119 -16.49 0.63 -6.99
C LYS A 119 -15.20 1.05 -7.72
N ILE A 120 -14.24 0.16 -7.86
CA ILE A 120 -12.93 0.45 -8.43
C ILE A 120 -12.66 -0.57 -9.53
N SER A 121 -12.42 -0.09 -10.73
CA SER A 121 -11.86 -0.84 -11.86
C SER A 121 -10.44 -0.40 -12.12
N ILE A 122 -9.57 -1.34 -12.52
CA ILE A 122 -8.17 -1.11 -12.88
C ILE A 122 -8.00 -1.19 -14.39
N GLY A 123 -7.13 -0.36 -14.92
CA GLY A 123 -6.83 -0.34 -16.35
C GLY A 123 -5.66 0.59 -16.70
N PRO A 124 -5.50 0.93 -17.98
CA PRO A 124 -4.49 1.89 -18.41
C PRO A 124 -4.58 3.21 -17.64
N GLY A 125 -3.43 3.78 -17.27
CA GLY A 125 -3.35 4.98 -16.43
C GLY A 125 -3.44 4.72 -14.93
N ASP A 126 -3.37 3.45 -14.50
CA ASP A 126 -3.19 3.05 -13.13
C ASP A 126 -1.78 2.52 -12.90
N THR A 127 -1.17 2.88 -11.78
CA THR A 127 0.07 2.33 -11.27
C THR A 127 -0.21 1.59 -9.97
N VAL A 128 0.04 0.30 -9.93
CA VAL A 128 -0.18 -0.55 -8.75
C VAL A 128 1.16 -0.89 -8.10
N ILE A 129 1.29 -0.55 -6.83
CA ILE A 129 2.51 -0.72 -6.05
C ILE A 129 2.27 -1.79 -4.99
N PHE A 130 3.10 -2.83 -4.99
CA PHE A 130 3.14 -3.82 -3.93
C PHE A 130 4.18 -3.40 -2.89
N SER A 131 3.72 -2.84 -1.78
CA SER A 131 4.58 -2.43 -0.67
C SER A 131 4.71 -3.53 0.39
N SER A 132 4.98 -4.76 -0.08
CA SER A 132 5.29 -5.93 0.74
C SER A 132 5.91 -7.01 -0.15
N ASN A 133 6.81 -7.82 0.43
CA ASN A 133 7.28 -9.03 -0.24
C ASN A 133 6.29 -10.18 -0.02
N PRO A 134 6.17 -11.13 -0.94
CA PRO A 134 5.40 -12.34 -0.72
C PRO A 134 5.91 -13.09 0.51
N ILE A 135 4.99 -13.52 1.34
CA ILE A 135 5.28 -14.51 2.39
C ILE A 135 5.56 -15.84 1.70
N PRO A 136 6.56 -16.64 2.14
CA PRO A 136 6.83 -17.94 1.57
C PRO A 136 5.55 -18.77 1.43
N GLY A 137 5.27 -19.24 0.21
CA GLY A 137 4.05 -19.95 -0.17
C GLY A 137 2.99 -19.11 -0.87
N ASN A 138 3.08 -17.77 -0.83
CA ASN A 138 2.13 -16.87 -1.49
C ASN A 138 2.62 -16.38 -2.88
N GLU A 139 3.82 -16.78 -3.32
CA GLU A 139 4.46 -16.27 -4.54
C GLU A 139 3.58 -16.45 -5.77
N LYS A 140 2.96 -17.64 -5.90
CA LYS A 140 2.06 -17.95 -7.01
C LYS A 140 0.81 -17.06 -6.99
N ALA A 141 0.21 -16.87 -5.83
CA ALA A 141 -0.98 -16.04 -5.69
C ALA A 141 -0.69 -14.57 -6.02
N VAL A 142 0.43 -14.04 -5.52
CA VAL A 142 0.87 -12.67 -5.83
C VAL A 142 1.18 -12.52 -7.32
N THR A 143 1.90 -13.47 -7.92
CA THR A 143 2.21 -13.47 -9.36
C THR A 143 0.95 -13.49 -10.22
N ASN A 144 -0.06 -14.26 -9.84
CA ASN A 144 -1.33 -14.29 -10.56
C ASN A 144 -2.01 -12.90 -10.55
N VAL A 145 -2.09 -12.25 -9.39
CA VAL A 145 -2.67 -10.90 -9.30
C VAL A 145 -1.87 -9.90 -10.14
N ILE A 146 -0.54 -9.96 -10.11
CA ILE A 146 0.32 -9.09 -10.94
C ILE A 146 0.01 -9.31 -12.44
N ASN A 147 -0.08 -10.56 -12.87
CA ASN A 147 -0.39 -10.87 -14.27
C ASN A 147 -1.76 -10.32 -14.71
N GLU A 148 -2.80 -10.48 -13.88
CA GLU A 148 -4.11 -9.91 -14.15
C GLU A 148 -4.08 -8.38 -14.28
N LEU A 149 -3.33 -7.70 -13.41
CA LEU A 149 -3.15 -6.24 -13.46
C LEU A 149 -2.43 -5.81 -14.74
N LEU A 150 -1.37 -6.52 -15.15
CA LEU A 150 -0.63 -6.25 -16.38
C LEU A 150 -1.50 -6.48 -17.63
N VAL A 151 -2.30 -7.56 -17.65
CA VAL A 151 -3.26 -7.82 -18.75
C VAL A 151 -4.29 -6.69 -18.89
N LYS A 152 -4.66 -6.04 -17.78
CA LYS A 152 -5.53 -4.87 -17.79
C LYS A 152 -4.85 -3.57 -18.24
N GLY A 153 -3.55 -3.60 -18.50
CA GLY A 153 -2.77 -2.44 -18.93
C GLY A 153 -2.35 -1.50 -17.79
N ALA A 154 -2.41 -1.95 -16.55
CA ALA A 154 -1.85 -1.20 -15.43
C ALA A 154 -0.32 -1.36 -15.36
N ASP A 155 0.37 -0.32 -14.91
CA ASP A 155 1.77 -0.44 -14.52
C ASP A 155 1.87 -1.08 -13.15
N VAL A 156 2.84 -2.00 -12.95
CA VAL A 156 3.02 -2.69 -11.67
C VAL A 156 4.44 -2.49 -11.15
N ILE A 157 4.55 -1.96 -9.93
CA ILE A 157 5.81 -1.79 -9.20
C ILE A 157 5.82 -2.81 -8.06
N PHE A 158 6.79 -3.72 -8.10
CA PHE A 158 6.89 -4.84 -7.15
C PHE A 158 8.19 -4.83 -6.33
N GLN A 159 9.17 -4.00 -6.66
CA GLN A 159 10.47 -3.94 -6.00
C GLN A 159 10.71 -2.59 -5.31
N ASP A 160 11.58 -2.59 -4.28
CA ASP A 160 12.14 -1.41 -3.61
C ASP A 160 11.19 -0.54 -2.78
N VAL A 161 9.93 -0.94 -2.60
CA VAL A 161 8.93 -0.21 -1.81
C VAL A 161 8.57 -0.96 -0.52
N HIS A 162 9.49 -1.78 -0.02
CA HIS A 162 9.27 -2.60 1.18
C HIS A 162 10.50 -2.69 2.08
N VAL A 163 10.27 -2.51 3.37
CA VAL A 163 11.19 -2.89 4.45
C VAL A 163 10.55 -4.02 5.25
N SER A 164 11.32 -5.06 5.52
CA SER A 164 10.84 -6.19 6.32
C SER A 164 10.76 -5.81 7.79
N GLY A 165 9.61 -6.07 8.42
CA GLY A 165 9.44 -5.90 9.87
C GLY A 165 9.97 -7.07 10.72
N HIS A 166 10.59 -8.08 10.11
CA HIS A 166 11.18 -9.20 10.84
C HIS A 166 12.56 -8.86 11.37
N ALA A 167 12.80 -9.19 12.66
CA ALA A 167 14.08 -9.02 13.30
C ALA A 167 15.21 -9.72 12.54
N CYS A 168 16.34 -9.04 12.40
CA CYS A 168 17.57 -9.58 11.84
C CYS A 168 18.45 -10.22 12.94
N GLN A 169 19.57 -10.76 12.56
CA GLN A 169 20.42 -11.55 13.44
C GLN A 169 20.89 -10.78 14.68
N GLU A 170 21.24 -9.52 14.52
CA GLU A 170 21.79 -8.73 15.63
C GLU A 170 20.70 -8.32 16.65
N GLU A 171 19.48 -8.09 16.21
CA GLU A 171 18.35 -7.85 17.11
C GLU A 171 18.00 -9.10 17.91
N ILE A 172 18.04 -10.28 17.28
CA ILE A 172 17.83 -11.55 17.96
C ILE A 172 18.91 -11.79 19.00
N LYS A 173 20.20 -11.54 18.66
CA LYS A 173 21.31 -11.64 19.62
C LYS A 173 21.12 -10.68 20.80
N LEU A 174 20.70 -9.44 20.53
CA LEU A 174 20.44 -8.46 21.58
C LEU A 174 19.36 -8.96 22.54
N ILE A 175 18.23 -9.47 22.02
CA ILE A 175 17.16 -10.04 22.85
C ILE A 175 17.69 -11.18 23.71
N TYR A 176 18.45 -12.11 23.12
CA TYR A 176 19.06 -13.22 23.87
C TYR A 176 20.04 -12.79 24.96
N SER A 177 20.70 -11.64 24.79
CA SER A 177 21.61 -11.09 25.78
C SER A 177 20.92 -10.36 26.93
N LEU A 178 19.64 -10.01 26.79
CA LEU A 178 18.82 -9.28 27.75
C LEU A 178 17.93 -10.20 28.61
N VAL A 179 17.83 -11.48 28.26
CA VAL A 179 17.05 -12.52 28.95
C VAL A 179 17.97 -13.52 29.63
#